data_f2cfa563e8cfbbc74b493b5fc82352aa
#
_entry.id   f2cfa563e8cfbbc74b493b5fc82352aa
#
_cell.length_a   1.000
_cell.length_b   1.000
_cell.length_c   1.000
_cell.angle_alpha   90.00
_cell.angle_beta   90.00
_cell.angle_gamma   90.00
#
_symmetry.space_group_name_H-M   'P 1'
#
loop_
_entity.id
_entity.type
_entity.pdbx_description
1 polymer ?
#
loop_
_entity_poly.entity_id
_entity_poly.type
_entity_poly.pdbx_seq_one_letter_code
_entity_poly.pdbx_strand_id
1 'polypeptide(L)' 'MFKSRKVREADVWDGVVVDKSRGMTDGSSLYHYVEVRLQDGTAQKFRIDEALWNSLNTGDRLVKEAGAKAPVKG' A
#
# COMPACT_ATOMS: atom_id res chain seq x y z
N MET A 1 -10.38 -0.18 13.46
CA MET A 1 -10.55 -1.13 12.34
C MET A 1 -10.11 -0.48 11.05
N PHE A 2 -9.26 -1.13 10.31
CA PHE A 2 -8.77 -0.61 9.04
C PHE A 2 -9.63 -1.10 7.90
N LYS A 3 -9.89 -0.20 6.94
CA LYS A 3 -10.47 -0.59 5.67
C LYS A 3 -9.38 -0.58 4.63
N SER A 4 -9.30 -1.64 3.83
CA SER A 4 -8.38 -1.61 2.71
C SER A 4 -8.89 -0.63 1.66
N ARG A 5 -7.97 0.10 1.03
CA ARG A 5 -8.28 1.12 0.04
C ARG A 5 -7.51 0.85 -1.23
N LYS A 6 -8.16 1.16 -2.35
CA LYS A 6 -7.44 1.24 -3.61
C LYS A 6 -6.65 2.53 -3.65
N VAL A 7 -5.45 2.46 -4.20
CA VAL A 7 -4.64 3.64 -4.46
C VAL A 7 -5.25 4.38 -5.66
N ARG A 8 -5.48 5.66 -5.52
CA ARG A 8 -6.04 6.49 -6.59
C ARG A 8 -4.97 7.38 -7.18
N GLU A 9 -5.09 7.68 -8.48
CA GLU A 9 -4.14 8.57 -9.14
C GLU A 9 -4.06 9.95 -8.47
N ALA A 10 -5.20 10.47 -8.02
CA ALA A 10 -5.25 11.80 -7.42
C ALA A 10 -4.72 11.86 -5.99
N ASP A 11 -4.54 10.71 -5.35
CA ASP A 11 -4.07 10.68 -3.96
C ASP A 11 -2.60 11.06 -3.90
N VAL A 12 -2.26 11.86 -2.90
CA VAL A 12 -0.87 12.23 -2.59
C VAL A 12 -0.60 11.87 -1.15
N TRP A 13 0.37 11.00 -0.92
CA TRP A 13 0.75 10.64 0.45
C TRP A 13 2.14 10.03 0.45
N ASP A 14 2.77 10.03 1.60
CA ASP A 14 3.93 9.19 1.83
C ASP A 14 3.87 8.60 3.23
N GLY A 15 4.61 7.54 3.42
CA GLY A 15 4.61 6.87 4.70
C GLY A 15 5.61 5.73 4.72
N VAL A 16 5.58 4.98 5.81
CA VAL A 16 6.49 3.86 6.04
C VAL A 16 5.68 2.58 6.10
N VAL A 17 6.13 1.57 5.38
CA VAL A 17 5.51 0.24 5.42
C VAL A 17 5.76 -0.37 6.78
N VAL A 18 4.69 -0.66 7.51
CA VAL A 18 4.77 -1.27 8.84
C VAL A 18 4.35 -2.72 8.83
N ASP A 19 3.63 -3.16 7.80
CA ASP A 19 3.23 -4.55 7.67
C ASP A 19 2.88 -4.87 6.24
N LYS A 20 3.01 -6.15 5.88
CA LYS A 20 2.64 -6.67 4.56
C LYS A 20 1.74 -7.88 4.77
N SER A 21 0.71 -7.99 3.96
CA SER A 21 -0.19 -9.13 4.06
C SER A 21 -0.72 -9.51 2.68
N ARG A 22 -1.21 -10.73 2.59
CA ARG A 22 -1.88 -11.25 1.41
C ARG A 22 -3.21 -11.80 1.83
N GLY A 23 -4.20 -11.66 0.96
CA GLY A 23 -5.51 -12.21 1.22
C GLY A 23 -6.16 -12.70 -0.06
N MET A 24 -6.96 -13.74 0.07
CA MET A 24 -7.76 -14.24 -1.05
C MET A 24 -9.20 -13.88 -0.84
N THR A 25 -9.81 -13.32 -1.89
CA THR A 25 -11.25 -13.18 -1.93
C THR A 25 -11.77 -14.13 -2.99
N ASP A 26 -12.90 -14.75 -2.75
CA ASP A 26 -13.54 -15.68 -3.66
C ASP A 26 -12.70 -16.90 -4.04
N GLY A 27 -11.65 -17.17 -3.30
CA GLY A 27 -10.84 -18.37 -3.45
C GLY A 27 -9.98 -18.45 -4.69
N SER A 28 -10.06 -17.51 -5.60
CA SER A 28 -9.33 -17.61 -6.87
C SER A 28 -8.36 -16.46 -7.11
N SER A 29 -8.54 -15.33 -6.43
CA SER A 29 -7.70 -14.16 -6.63
C SER A 29 -6.93 -13.84 -5.36
N LEU A 30 -5.64 -13.63 -5.50
CA LEU A 30 -4.77 -13.25 -4.39
C LEU A 30 -4.46 -11.77 -4.49
N TYR A 31 -4.81 -11.04 -3.46
CA TYR A 31 -4.54 -9.61 -3.37
C TYR A 31 -3.40 -9.36 -2.40
N HIS A 32 -2.62 -8.35 -2.71
CA HIS A 32 -1.45 -7.97 -1.93
C HIS A 32 -1.71 -6.63 -1.25
N TYR A 33 -1.52 -6.58 0.06
CA TYR A 33 -1.80 -5.40 0.86
C TYR A 33 -0.55 -4.96 1.60
N VAL A 34 -0.41 -3.65 1.78
CA VAL A 34 0.58 -3.09 2.68
C VAL A 34 -0.12 -2.18 3.67
N GLU A 35 0.31 -2.24 4.91
CA GLU A 35 -0.10 -1.27 5.91
C GLU A 35 0.97 -0.21 6.00
N VAL A 36 0.57 1.05 5.83
CA VAL A 36 1.48 2.18 5.75
C VAL A 36 1.14 3.16 6.84
N ARG A 37 2.12 3.56 7.61
CA ARG A 37 1.96 4.64 8.58
C ARG A 37 2.23 5.95 7.86
N LEU A 38 1.21 6.79 7.77
CA LEU A 38 1.27 8.08 7.09
C LEU A 38 1.90 9.14 7.98
N GLN A 39 2.19 10.30 7.41
CA GLN A 39 2.86 11.39 8.13
C GLN A 39 2.08 11.91 9.32
N ASP A 40 0.75 11.83 9.27
CA ASP A 40 -0.10 12.28 10.37
C ASP A 40 -0.19 11.25 11.51
N GLY A 41 0.52 10.15 11.40
CA GLY A 41 0.53 9.09 12.41
C GLY A 41 -0.54 8.03 12.24
N THR A 42 -1.44 8.18 11.26
CA THR A 42 -2.44 7.15 11.01
C THR A 42 -1.86 6.03 10.17
N ALA A 43 -2.37 4.82 10.36
CA ALA A 43 -1.99 3.68 9.55
C ALA A 43 -3.17 3.32 8.65
N GLN A 44 -2.86 3.04 7.39
CA GLN A 44 -3.85 2.64 6.41
C GLN A 44 -3.36 1.42 5.64
N LYS A 45 -4.30 0.57 5.25
CA LYS A 45 -4.00 -0.60 4.44
C LYS A 45 -4.37 -0.31 3.00
N PHE A 46 -3.41 -0.49 2.10
CA PHE A 46 -3.59 -0.26 0.67
C PHE A 46 -3.39 -1.56 -0.09
N ARG A 47 -4.17 -1.74 -1.15
CA ARG A 47 -3.97 -2.84 -2.08
C ARG A 47 -3.02 -2.37 -3.18
N ILE A 48 -1.96 -3.14 -3.43
CA ILE A 48 -0.96 -2.84 -4.45
C ILE A 48 -0.74 -4.08 -5.31
N ASP A 49 -0.01 -3.92 -6.41
CA ASP A 49 0.29 -5.04 -7.27
C ASP A 49 1.42 -5.91 -6.68
N GLU A 50 1.52 -7.12 -7.20
CA GLU A 50 2.46 -8.10 -6.69
C GLU A 50 3.91 -7.65 -6.86
N ALA A 51 4.24 -7.06 -7.99
CA ALA A 51 5.61 -6.65 -8.28
C ALA A 51 6.10 -5.63 -7.25
N LEU A 52 5.28 -4.62 -6.95
CA LEU A 52 5.62 -3.63 -5.94
C LEU A 52 5.68 -4.26 -4.56
N TRP A 53 4.71 -5.10 -4.24
CA TRP A 53 4.64 -5.77 -2.94
C TRP A 53 5.90 -6.59 -2.67
N ASN A 54 6.40 -7.30 -3.69
CA ASN A 54 7.62 -8.13 -3.56
C ASN A 54 8.87 -7.28 -3.37
N SER A 55 8.88 -6.04 -3.87
CA SER A 55 10.03 -5.16 -3.73
C SER A 55 10.06 -4.41 -2.40
N LEU A 56 8.97 -4.43 -1.65
CA LEU A 56 8.86 -3.69 -0.40
C LEU A 56 9.17 -4.58 0.79
N ASN A 57 9.80 -3.97 1.80
CA ASN A 57 10.01 -4.60 3.10
C ASN A 57 9.44 -3.68 4.17
N THR A 58 9.13 -4.24 5.34
CA THR A 58 8.73 -3.40 6.46
C THR A 58 9.87 -2.42 6.80
N GLY A 59 9.50 -1.18 7.03
CA GLY A 59 10.47 -0.10 7.24
C GLY A 59 10.79 0.70 5.98
N ASP A 60 10.41 0.20 4.81
CA ASP A 60 10.62 0.94 3.56
C ASP A 60 9.65 2.10 3.45
N ARG A 61 10.12 3.16 2.82
CA ARG A 61 9.28 4.32 2.54
C ARG A 61 8.52 4.10 1.24
N LEU A 62 7.24 4.47 1.26
CA LEU A 62 6.37 4.36 0.11
C LEU A 62 5.78 5.74 -0.17
N VAL A 63 5.88 6.20 -1.41
CA VAL A 63 5.45 7.54 -1.80
C VAL A 63 4.45 7.44 -2.95
N LYS A 64 3.35 8.15 -2.82
CA LYS A 64 2.35 8.26 -3.88
C LYS A 64 2.25 9.72 -4.30
N GLU A 65 2.54 9.99 -5.55
CA GLU A 65 2.46 11.33 -6.13
C GLU A 65 1.18 11.49 -6.93
N ALA A 66 0.72 12.74 -7.05
CA ALA A 66 -0.44 13.06 -7.87
C ALA A 66 -0.18 12.67 -9.32
N GLY A 67 -1.14 12.02 -9.93
CA GLY A 67 -1.02 11.57 -11.30
C GLY A 67 -0.33 10.23 -11.48
N ALA A 68 0.33 9.72 -10.45
CA ALA A 68 0.93 8.40 -10.52
C ALA A 68 -0.16 7.33 -10.32
N LYS A 69 -0.11 6.28 -11.11
CA LYS A 69 -1.11 5.21 -11.04
C LYS A 69 -0.90 4.33 -9.82
N ALA A 70 0.31 4.30 -9.29
CA ALA A 70 0.65 3.46 -8.15
C ALA A 70 1.72 4.15 -7.32
N PRO A 71 1.82 3.84 -6.02
CA PRO A 71 2.91 4.35 -5.21
C PRO A 71 4.23 3.71 -5.63
N VAL A 72 5.32 4.35 -5.27
CA VAL A 72 6.67 3.87 -5.54
C VAL A 72 7.48 3.87 -4.26
N LYS A 73 8.50 3.04 -4.25
CA LYS A 73 9.45 2.99 -3.14
C LYS A 73 10.28 4.27 -3.15
N GLY A 74 10.22 4.99 -2.05
CA GLY A 74 10.92 6.26 -1.90
C GLY A 74 12.33 6.16 -1.38
#